data_c25cfd942a904fe075ac1614c44fe9c6
#
_entry.id   c25cfd942a904fe075ac1614c44fe9c6
#
_cell.length_a   1.000
_cell.length_b   1.000
_cell.length_c   1.000
_cell.angle_alpha   90.00
_cell.angle_beta   90.00
_cell.angle_gamma   90.00
#
_symmetry.space_group_name_H-M   'P 1'
#
loop_
_entity.id
_entity.type
_entity.pdbx_description
1 polymer ?
#
loop_
_entity_poly.entity_id
_entity_poly.type
_entity_poly.pdbx_seq_one_letter_code
_entity_poly.pdbx_strand_id
1 'polypeptide(L)'
;MLQAVRGTNMADVWFHAALWLGLALVATLLAIWFRVSTALSEIVVGTVAQLIIGALAGSLALGAKEPWIAFLSGTGAIVLTFLAGAELDPTVLRTRWRDTSLIGLVGFVAPFLGCAAIAHYVLHWDARASWLTGVALSTTSVAVVYSVMLELGLNRTEFGKVVLAACFINDLGTVIALGLIFSPFTAHTLIFVVVSIVAFAALPWLTPRFFKKYGGRVSELEAKYLLFLLFALGGLAAWAGSEAVLPAYLIGMVLAGTVGKDHSLVRRLRTLTFGLLTPFYFIRAGSFVSVPALMAAPLIFLVLFLAKSVTKFIGVFPATHFLKYRRQEGLYTTLLMSTGLTFGTISALFGLTHGIIDQTKYSYLVATVIASAVIPTMIANAVFLPRHLLPKSNPDEVPDAAAKESA
;
A
#
# COMPACT_ATOMS: atom_id res chain seq x y z
N MET A 1 14.64 -35.10 14.42
CA MET A 1 13.50 -34.46 15.06
C MET A 1 13.86 -33.80 16.40
N LEU A 2 15.07 -33.26 16.56
CA LEU A 2 15.61 -32.67 17.81
C LEU A 2 16.40 -31.36 17.58
N GLN A 3 16.04 -30.56 16.52
CA GLN A 3 16.67 -29.27 16.23
C GLN A 3 15.72 -28.08 16.26
N ALA A 4 14.53 -28.19 16.81
CA ALA A 4 13.46 -27.19 16.71
C ALA A 4 13.15 -26.43 18.00
N VAL A 5 14.03 -26.35 19.00
CA VAL A 5 13.85 -25.47 20.16
C VAL A 5 15.22 -24.92 20.56
N ARG A 6 15.89 -24.18 19.66
CA ARG A 6 16.75 -23.08 20.11
C ARG A 6 15.80 -21.94 20.47
N GLY A 7 15.56 -21.75 21.76
CA GLY A 7 14.92 -20.53 22.25
C GLY A 7 15.71 -19.35 21.67
N THR A 8 15.06 -18.43 20.97
CA THR A 8 15.67 -17.22 20.42
C THR A 8 16.36 -16.51 21.58
N ASN A 9 17.69 -16.43 21.53
CA ASN A 9 18.46 -15.69 22.51
C ASN A 9 17.98 -14.23 22.45
N MET A 10 17.58 -13.64 23.57
CA MET A 10 17.06 -12.27 23.59
C MET A 10 18.07 -11.27 22.99
N ALA A 11 19.38 -11.52 23.14
CA ALA A 11 20.42 -10.71 22.51
C ALA A 11 20.34 -10.75 20.97
N ASP A 12 20.05 -11.90 20.38
CA ASP A 12 19.90 -12.03 18.93
C ASP A 12 18.69 -11.23 18.42
N VAL A 13 17.59 -11.20 19.19
CA VAL A 13 16.41 -10.38 18.85
C VAL A 13 16.76 -8.89 18.84
N TRP A 14 17.51 -8.42 19.83
CA TRP A 14 17.95 -7.01 19.89
C TRP A 14 18.89 -6.65 18.75
N PHE A 15 19.85 -7.52 18.41
CA PHE A 15 20.74 -7.29 17.27
C PHE A 15 20.02 -7.28 15.94
N HIS A 16 19.07 -8.21 15.71
CA HIS A 16 18.24 -8.18 14.52
C HIS A 16 17.37 -6.92 14.47
N ALA A 17 16.74 -6.51 15.58
CA ALA A 17 15.96 -5.28 15.63
C ALA A 17 16.81 -4.05 15.29
N ALA A 18 18.03 -3.95 15.85
CA ALA A 18 18.96 -2.87 15.55
C ALA A 18 19.39 -2.89 14.07
N LEU A 19 19.68 -4.07 13.51
CA LEU A 19 20.01 -4.22 12.09
C LEU A 19 18.85 -3.73 11.20
N TRP A 20 17.62 -4.14 11.48
CA TRP A 20 16.45 -3.76 10.68
C TRP A 20 16.18 -2.26 10.75
N LEU A 21 16.26 -1.65 11.91
CA LEU A 21 16.13 -0.20 12.07
C LEU A 21 17.31 0.57 11.44
N GLY A 22 18.52 0.01 11.48
CA GLY A 22 19.67 0.54 10.74
C GLY A 22 19.46 0.53 9.23
N LEU A 23 18.94 -0.58 8.69
CA LEU A 23 18.56 -0.66 7.27
C LEU A 23 17.45 0.34 6.91
N ALA A 24 16.46 0.53 7.80
CA ALA A 24 15.40 1.52 7.62
C ALA A 24 15.95 2.96 7.59
N LEU A 25 16.91 3.26 8.46
CA LEU A 25 17.58 4.56 8.46
C LEU A 25 18.33 4.80 7.16
N VAL A 26 19.10 3.81 6.68
CA VAL A 26 19.79 3.89 5.38
C VAL A 26 18.76 4.07 4.24
N ALA A 27 17.67 3.32 4.25
CA ALA A 27 16.61 3.44 3.26
C ALA A 27 15.99 4.86 3.24
N THR A 28 15.76 5.42 4.42
CA THR A 28 15.22 6.80 4.54
C THR A 28 16.20 7.84 4.01
N LEU A 29 17.51 7.72 4.30
CA LEU A 29 18.53 8.62 3.76
C LEU A 29 18.60 8.53 2.22
N LEU A 30 18.55 7.30 1.67
CA LEU A 30 18.50 7.10 0.22
C LEU A 30 17.24 7.68 -0.40
N ALA A 31 16.08 7.52 0.27
CA ALA A 31 14.82 8.10 -0.19
C ALA A 31 14.90 9.63 -0.31
N ILE A 32 15.51 10.30 0.67
CA ILE A 32 15.71 11.75 0.68
C ILE A 32 16.66 12.16 -0.46
N TRP A 33 17.80 11.46 -0.64
CA TRP A 33 18.79 11.82 -1.66
C TRP A 33 18.26 11.63 -3.08
N PHE A 34 17.56 10.50 -3.33
CA PHE A 34 17.02 10.21 -4.66
C PHE A 34 15.63 10.78 -4.91
N ARG A 35 15.00 11.41 -3.90
CA ARG A 35 13.64 11.97 -3.96
C ARG A 35 12.60 10.92 -4.40
N VAL A 36 12.70 9.74 -3.81
CA VAL A 36 11.75 8.63 -4.01
C VAL A 36 10.99 8.35 -2.71
N SER A 37 9.89 7.60 -2.79
CA SER A 37 9.16 7.23 -1.57
C SER A 37 10.00 6.34 -0.65
N THR A 38 9.91 6.54 0.66
CA THR A 38 10.61 5.74 1.68
C THR A 38 10.26 4.26 1.55
N ALA A 39 8.99 3.92 1.31
CA ALA A 39 8.54 2.55 1.11
C ALA A 39 9.26 1.85 -0.06
N LEU A 40 9.45 2.56 -1.17
CA LEU A 40 10.22 2.05 -2.32
C LEU A 40 11.68 1.77 -1.92
N SER A 41 12.31 2.72 -1.24
CA SER A 41 13.69 2.61 -0.79
C SER A 41 13.87 1.45 0.20
N GLU A 42 12.93 1.27 1.13
CA GLU A 42 12.92 0.16 2.10
C GLU A 42 12.85 -1.21 1.41
N ILE A 43 12.01 -1.35 0.36
CA ILE A 43 11.95 -2.61 -0.42
C ILE A 43 13.29 -2.86 -1.11
N VAL A 44 13.87 -1.85 -1.76
CA VAL A 44 15.15 -1.98 -2.47
C VAL A 44 16.28 -2.31 -1.49
N VAL A 45 16.36 -1.60 -0.37
CA VAL A 45 17.36 -1.87 0.68
C VAL A 45 17.19 -3.27 1.26
N GLY A 46 15.96 -3.73 1.50
CA GLY A 46 15.67 -5.10 1.94
C GLY A 46 16.15 -6.16 0.93
N THR A 47 15.95 -5.90 -0.38
CA THR A 47 16.44 -6.78 -1.47
C THR A 47 17.96 -6.84 -1.50
N VAL A 48 18.62 -5.67 -1.44
CA VAL A 48 20.09 -5.58 -1.45
C VAL A 48 20.71 -6.18 -0.19
N ALA A 49 20.13 -5.89 0.98
CA ALA A 49 20.57 -6.47 2.25
C ALA A 49 20.48 -8.00 2.25
N GLN A 50 19.37 -8.56 1.74
CA GLN A 50 19.22 -10.01 1.60
C GLN A 50 20.26 -10.60 0.63
N LEU A 51 20.57 -9.90 -0.46
CA LEU A 51 21.58 -10.35 -1.41
C LEU A 51 22.98 -10.39 -0.76
N ILE A 52 23.38 -9.32 -0.07
CA ILE A 52 24.70 -9.18 0.55
C ILE A 52 24.82 -10.09 1.78
N ILE A 53 23.90 -9.99 2.74
CA ILE A 53 23.93 -10.77 3.99
C ILE A 53 23.71 -12.25 3.68
N GLY A 54 22.83 -12.56 2.73
CA GLY A 54 22.59 -13.93 2.26
C GLY A 54 23.82 -14.58 1.64
N ALA A 55 24.64 -13.82 0.92
CA ALA A 55 25.90 -14.29 0.37
C ALA A 55 27.01 -14.48 1.42
N LEU A 56 27.05 -13.60 2.44
CA LEU A 56 28.13 -13.60 3.45
C LEU A 56 27.85 -14.52 4.64
N ALA A 57 26.60 -14.56 5.11
CA ALA A 57 26.22 -15.22 6.38
C ALA A 57 25.10 -16.28 6.20
N GLY A 58 24.65 -16.51 4.98
CA GLY A 58 23.58 -17.44 4.66
C GLY A 58 22.19 -16.80 4.55
N SER A 59 21.32 -17.42 3.78
CA SER A 59 20.00 -16.88 3.39
C SER A 59 19.04 -16.61 4.57
N LEU A 60 19.30 -17.15 5.74
CA LEU A 60 18.49 -16.96 6.95
C LEU A 60 19.04 -15.87 7.89
N ALA A 61 20.22 -15.32 7.62
CA ALA A 61 20.90 -14.40 8.55
C ALA A 61 20.16 -13.06 8.76
N LEU A 62 19.35 -12.63 7.80
CA LEU A 62 18.51 -11.44 7.96
C LEU A 62 17.30 -11.67 8.87
N GLY A 63 16.95 -12.93 9.17
CA GLY A 63 15.85 -13.27 10.09
C GLY A 63 14.43 -12.94 9.57
N ALA A 64 14.25 -12.67 8.26
CA ALA A 64 12.96 -12.22 7.69
C ALA A 64 11.78 -13.19 7.92
N LYS A 65 12.05 -14.45 8.28
CA LYS A 65 11.05 -15.48 8.62
C LYS A 65 10.79 -15.61 10.12
N GLU A 66 11.51 -14.86 10.96
CA GLU A 66 11.32 -14.87 12.41
C GLU A 66 9.89 -14.44 12.78
N PRO A 67 9.21 -15.13 13.73
CA PRO A 67 7.82 -14.85 14.06
C PRO A 67 7.56 -13.40 14.51
N TRP A 68 8.48 -12.83 15.30
CA TRP A 68 8.34 -11.46 15.79
C TRP A 68 8.50 -10.41 14.66
N ILE A 69 9.39 -10.65 13.68
CA ILE A 69 9.53 -9.81 12.49
C ILE A 69 8.28 -9.92 11.62
N ALA A 70 7.76 -11.14 11.45
CA ALA A 70 6.51 -11.38 10.73
C ALA A 70 5.32 -10.66 11.40
N PHE A 71 5.26 -10.66 12.74
CA PHE A 71 4.23 -9.96 13.50
C PHE A 71 4.33 -8.44 13.34
N LEU A 72 5.51 -7.84 13.50
CA LEU A 72 5.71 -6.39 13.30
C LEU A 72 5.39 -5.98 11.86
N SER A 73 5.82 -6.78 10.89
CA SER A 73 5.51 -6.58 9.47
C SER A 73 4.00 -6.62 9.21
N GLY A 74 3.29 -7.62 9.71
CA GLY A 74 1.84 -7.72 9.60
C GLY A 74 1.11 -6.56 10.27
N THR A 75 1.55 -6.17 11.46
CA THR A 75 1.03 -5.00 12.18
C THR A 75 1.26 -3.73 11.35
N GLY A 76 2.42 -3.60 10.71
CA GLY A 76 2.73 -2.48 9.82
C GLY A 76 1.77 -2.40 8.63
N ALA A 77 1.49 -3.54 7.98
CA ALA A 77 0.52 -3.60 6.90
C ALA A 77 -0.89 -3.19 7.36
N ILE A 78 -1.34 -3.69 8.50
CA ILE A 78 -2.67 -3.40 9.06
C ILE A 78 -2.80 -1.89 9.38
N VAL A 79 -1.87 -1.31 10.13
CA VAL A 79 -1.97 0.10 10.56
C VAL A 79 -1.76 1.05 9.38
N LEU A 80 -0.85 0.74 8.46
CA LEU A 80 -0.66 1.52 7.23
C LEU A 80 -1.94 1.53 6.37
N THR A 81 -2.57 0.38 6.22
CA THR A 81 -3.80 0.22 5.45
C THR A 81 -4.97 0.96 6.10
N PHE A 82 -5.08 0.91 7.43
CA PHE A 82 -6.06 1.71 8.18
C PHE A 82 -5.85 3.21 7.95
N LEU A 83 -4.62 3.70 8.05
CA LEU A 83 -4.31 5.11 7.81
C LEU A 83 -4.67 5.52 6.36
N ALA A 84 -4.35 4.67 5.38
CA ALA A 84 -4.75 4.92 4.00
C ALA A 84 -6.27 5.09 3.86
N GLY A 85 -7.07 4.20 4.48
CA GLY A 85 -8.53 4.33 4.49
C GLY A 85 -9.03 5.59 5.21
N ALA A 86 -8.39 5.98 6.32
CA ALA A 86 -8.78 7.14 7.14
C ALA A 86 -8.47 8.50 6.47
N GLU A 87 -7.57 8.54 5.49
CA GLU A 87 -7.22 9.75 4.72
C GLU A 87 -8.22 10.09 3.61
N LEU A 88 -9.19 9.24 3.34
CA LEU A 88 -10.24 9.49 2.35
C LEU A 88 -11.02 10.75 2.72
N ASP A 89 -11.15 11.71 1.77
CA ASP A 89 -12.05 12.85 1.94
C ASP A 89 -13.48 12.47 1.53
N PRO A 90 -14.42 12.30 2.50
CA PRO A 90 -15.78 11.90 2.19
C PRO A 90 -16.55 12.95 1.37
N THR A 91 -16.12 14.21 1.41
CA THR A 91 -16.77 15.32 0.69
C THR A 91 -16.54 15.19 -0.80
N VAL A 92 -15.29 14.92 -1.21
CA VAL A 92 -14.92 14.72 -2.61
C VAL A 92 -15.61 13.48 -3.18
N LEU A 93 -15.66 12.40 -2.39
CA LEU A 93 -16.34 11.18 -2.83
C LEU A 93 -17.84 11.41 -3.06
N ARG A 94 -18.49 12.30 -2.29
CA ARG A 94 -19.91 12.63 -2.49
C ARG A 94 -20.16 13.59 -3.64
N THR A 95 -19.33 14.61 -3.81
CA THR A 95 -19.56 15.67 -4.82
C THR A 95 -19.12 15.24 -6.22
N ARG A 96 -18.06 14.43 -6.34
CA ARG A 96 -17.46 13.98 -7.61
C ARG A 96 -17.50 12.46 -7.76
N TRP A 97 -18.52 11.81 -7.21
CA TRP A 97 -18.62 10.35 -7.14
C TRP A 97 -18.54 9.66 -8.51
N ARG A 98 -19.08 10.29 -9.57
CA ARG A 98 -19.03 9.74 -10.93
C ARG A 98 -17.61 9.65 -11.46
N ASP A 99 -16.86 10.74 -11.32
CA ASP A 99 -15.48 10.82 -11.81
C ASP A 99 -14.58 9.88 -11.01
N THR A 100 -14.65 9.94 -9.69
CA THR A 100 -13.85 9.11 -8.79
C THR A 100 -14.14 7.63 -8.94
N SER A 101 -15.44 7.25 -9.00
CA SER A 101 -15.84 5.85 -9.13
C SER A 101 -15.52 5.29 -10.51
N LEU A 102 -15.75 6.04 -11.59
CA LEU A 102 -15.46 5.56 -12.94
C LEU A 102 -13.94 5.36 -13.11
N ILE A 103 -13.12 6.37 -12.79
CA ILE A 103 -11.66 6.28 -12.92
C ILE A 103 -11.11 5.18 -12.01
N GLY A 104 -11.55 5.11 -10.75
CA GLY A 104 -11.07 4.13 -9.77
C GLY A 104 -11.46 2.71 -10.13
N LEU A 105 -12.74 2.47 -10.49
CA LEU A 105 -13.25 1.15 -10.81
C LEU A 105 -12.64 0.61 -12.11
N VAL A 106 -12.61 1.42 -13.17
CA VAL A 106 -12.02 0.98 -14.46
C VAL A 106 -10.50 0.84 -14.29
N GLY A 107 -9.87 1.74 -13.49
CA GLY A 107 -8.47 1.64 -13.10
C GLY A 107 -8.13 0.37 -12.32
N PHE A 108 -9.11 -0.25 -11.65
CA PHE A 108 -8.97 -1.57 -11.03
C PHE A 108 -9.31 -2.70 -12.01
N VAL A 109 -10.50 -2.72 -12.60
CA VAL A 109 -11.04 -3.85 -13.36
C VAL A 109 -10.22 -4.16 -14.61
N ALA A 110 -9.81 -3.14 -15.37
CA ALA A 110 -9.08 -3.36 -16.61
C ALA A 110 -7.71 -4.05 -16.38
N PRO A 111 -6.82 -3.57 -15.48
CA PRO A 111 -5.58 -4.30 -15.21
C PRO A 111 -5.79 -5.59 -14.41
N PHE A 112 -6.82 -5.68 -13.56
CA PHE A 112 -7.16 -6.91 -12.85
C PHE A 112 -7.41 -8.06 -13.83
N LEU A 113 -8.33 -7.86 -14.77
CA LEU A 113 -8.65 -8.87 -15.77
C LEU A 113 -7.52 -9.06 -16.80
N GLY A 114 -6.92 -7.96 -17.27
CA GLY A 114 -5.88 -8.00 -18.28
C GLY A 114 -4.59 -8.66 -17.80
N CYS A 115 -4.10 -8.33 -16.59
CA CYS A 115 -2.91 -8.96 -16.03
C CYS A 115 -3.17 -10.43 -15.65
N ALA A 116 -4.37 -10.76 -15.13
CA ALA A 116 -4.75 -12.15 -14.89
C ALA A 116 -4.78 -12.96 -16.19
N ALA A 117 -5.36 -12.42 -17.26
CA ALA A 117 -5.38 -13.08 -18.55
C ALA A 117 -3.98 -13.29 -19.14
N ILE A 118 -3.11 -12.27 -19.06
CA ILE A 118 -1.74 -12.40 -19.56
C ILE A 118 -0.94 -13.41 -18.72
N ALA A 119 -1.10 -13.41 -17.40
CA ALA A 119 -0.46 -14.41 -16.54
C ALA A 119 -0.92 -15.84 -16.89
N HIS A 120 -2.20 -16.03 -17.18
CA HIS A 120 -2.76 -17.34 -17.50
C HIS A 120 -2.41 -17.80 -18.92
N TYR A 121 -2.72 -16.97 -19.93
CA TYR A 121 -2.64 -17.38 -21.34
C TYR A 121 -1.25 -17.18 -21.96
N VAL A 122 -0.46 -16.21 -21.49
CA VAL A 122 0.88 -15.91 -22.05
C VAL A 122 1.99 -16.52 -21.21
N LEU A 123 1.90 -16.39 -19.87
CA LEU A 123 2.91 -16.91 -18.97
C LEU A 123 2.59 -18.34 -18.50
N HIS A 124 1.42 -18.87 -18.84
CA HIS A 124 0.97 -20.22 -18.47
C HIS A 124 1.00 -20.49 -16.96
N TRP A 125 0.70 -19.46 -16.16
CA TRP A 125 0.58 -19.62 -14.72
C TRP A 125 -0.77 -20.27 -14.37
N ASP A 126 -0.80 -21.01 -13.27
CA ASP A 126 -2.03 -21.60 -12.78
C ASP A 126 -3.11 -20.52 -12.47
N ALA A 127 -4.37 -20.94 -12.41
CA ALA A 127 -5.49 -19.99 -12.26
C ALA A 127 -5.40 -19.15 -10.97
N ARG A 128 -4.95 -19.74 -9.83
CA ARG A 128 -4.86 -19.01 -8.58
C ARG A 128 -3.75 -17.96 -8.61
N ALA A 129 -2.56 -18.32 -9.13
CA ALA A 129 -1.47 -17.38 -9.32
C ALA A 129 -1.82 -16.28 -10.32
N SER A 130 -2.59 -16.61 -11.37
CA SER A 130 -3.04 -15.63 -12.38
C SER A 130 -4.02 -14.62 -11.79
N TRP A 131 -5.00 -15.06 -11.02
CA TRP A 131 -5.92 -14.14 -10.32
C TRP A 131 -5.18 -13.26 -9.31
N LEU A 132 -4.23 -13.82 -8.57
CA LEU A 132 -3.39 -13.06 -7.65
C LEU A 132 -2.57 -12.00 -8.38
N THR A 133 -2.01 -12.35 -9.56
CA THR A 133 -1.30 -11.40 -10.43
C THR A 133 -2.21 -10.25 -10.85
N GLY A 134 -3.45 -10.55 -11.25
CA GLY A 134 -4.46 -9.54 -11.52
C GLY A 134 -4.69 -8.60 -10.34
N VAL A 135 -4.89 -9.13 -9.14
CA VAL A 135 -5.07 -8.34 -7.92
C VAL A 135 -3.82 -7.50 -7.63
N ALA A 136 -2.64 -8.10 -7.62
CA ALA A 136 -1.39 -7.39 -7.26
C ALA A 136 -1.03 -6.27 -8.25
N LEU A 137 -1.29 -6.48 -9.54
CA LEU A 137 -0.94 -5.51 -10.59
C LEU A 137 -2.05 -4.52 -10.93
N SER A 138 -3.30 -4.72 -10.47
CA SER A 138 -4.39 -3.73 -10.63
C SER A 138 -4.21 -2.48 -9.76
N THR A 139 -3.38 -2.56 -8.75
CA THR A 139 -3.23 -1.54 -7.71
C THR A 139 -2.73 -0.20 -8.22
N THR A 140 -3.12 0.86 -7.51
CA THR A 140 -2.54 2.20 -7.60
C THR A 140 -1.93 2.56 -6.24
N SER A 141 -0.85 3.30 -6.20
CA SER A 141 -0.25 3.71 -4.93
C SER A 141 -0.74 5.10 -4.52
N VAL A 142 -1.68 5.17 -3.57
CA VAL A 142 -2.11 6.45 -2.98
C VAL A 142 -0.92 7.23 -2.45
N ALA A 143 0.03 6.58 -1.77
CA ALA A 143 1.20 7.24 -1.19
C ALA A 143 2.07 7.93 -2.25
N VAL A 144 2.36 7.26 -3.38
CA VAL A 144 3.14 7.84 -4.48
C VAL A 144 2.37 8.99 -5.14
N VAL A 145 1.09 8.77 -5.45
CA VAL A 145 0.24 9.80 -6.07
C VAL A 145 0.10 11.02 -5.16
N TYR A 146 -0.12 10.81 -3.85
CA TYR A 146 -0.24 11.89 -2.87
C TYR A 146 1.05 12.70 -2.74
N SER A 147 2.22 12.05 -2.69
CA SER A 147 3.52 12.74 -2.63
C SER A 147 3.71 13.65 -3.83
N VAL A 148 3.45 13.14 -5.04
CA VAL A 148 3.55 13.93 -6.28
C VAL A 148 2.57 15.09 -6.29
N MET A 149 1.32 14.85 -5.89
CA MET A 149 0.29 15.89 -5.82
C MET A 149 0.65 16.96 -4.77
N LEU A 150 1.25 16.56 -3.65
CA LEU A 150 1.68 17.48 -2.59
C LEU A 150 2.85 18.37 -3.05
N GLU A 151 3.88 17.79 -3.65
CA GLU A 151 5.05 18.53 -4.16
C GLU A 151 4.66 19.58 -5.20
N LEU A 152 3.65 19.29 -6.00
CA LEU A 152 3.17 20.18 -7.06
C LEU A 152 2.02 21.10 -6.62
N GLY A 153 1.56 20.99 -5.37
CA GLY A 153 0.40 21.74 -4.85
C GLY A 153 -0.94 21.33 -5.45
N LEU A 154 -0.96 20.26 -6.27
CA LEU A 154 -2.17 19.76 -6.93
C LEU A 154 -3.16 19.10 -5.95
N ASN A 155 -2.72 18.65 -4.78
CA ASN A 155 -3.57 18.07 -3.74
C ASN A 155 -4.66 19.03 -3.22
N ARG A 156 -4.49 20.34 -3.41
CA ARG A 156 -5.47 21.38 -3.05
C ARG A 156 -6.48 21.64 -4.17
N THR A 157 -6.21 21.20 -5.39
CA THR A 157 -7.08 21.39 -6.56
C THR A 157 -8.18 20.33 -6.61
N GLU A 158 -9.31 20.65 -7.26
CA GLU A 158 -10.39 19.69 -7.52
C GLU A 158 -9.87 18.48 -8.29
N PHE A 159 -9.02 18.70 -9.29
CA PHE A 159 -8.40 17.65 -10.09
C PHE A 159 -7.60 16.67 -9.22
N GLY A 160 -6.67 17.17 -8.42
CA GLY A 160 -5.84 16.31 -7.56
C GLY A 160 -6.65 15.54 -6.53
N LYS A 161 -7.67 16.17 -5.94
CA LYS A 161 -8.58 15.51 -5.00
C LYS A 161 -9.36 14.37 -5.66
N VAL A 162 -9.84 14.55 -6.91
CA VAL A 162 -10.53 13.50 -7.67
C VAL A 162 -9.58 12.33 -7.97
N VAL A 163 -8.35 12.59 -8.42
CA VAL A 163 -7.37 11.53 -8.69
C VAL A 163 -7.05 10.75 -7.41
N LEU A 164 -6.83 11.44 -6.29
CA LEU A 164 -6.60 10.77 -5.00
C LEU A 164 -7.80 9.93 -4.57
N ALA A 165 -9.02 10.45 -4.69
CA ALA A 165 -10.23 9.69 -4.36
C ALA A 165 -10.41 8.46 -5.31
N ALA A 166 -10.03 8.58 -6.58
CA ALA A 166 -10.03 7.44 -7.51
C ALA A 166 -9.01 6.35 -7.09
N CYS A 167 -7.85 6.73 -6.55
CA CYS A 167 -6.89 5.78 -5.98
C CYS A 167 -7.52 4.99 -4.82
N PHE A 168 -8.27 5.64 -3.94
CA PHE A 168 -8.97 4.95 -2.84
C PHE A 168 -10.02 3.95 -3.34
N ILE A 169 -10.78 4.28 -4.40
CA ILE A 169 -11.74 3.34 -5.01
C ILE A 169 -11.01 2.15 -5.66
N ASN A 170 -9.87 2.40 -6.30
CA ASN A 170 -9.02 1.34 -6.85
C ASN A 170 -8.53 0.38 -5.76
N ASP A 171 -8.01 0.93 -4.66
CA ASP A 171 -7.52 0.15 -3.52
C ASP A 171 -8.64 -0.67 -2.87
N LEU A 172 -9.84 -0.09 -2.73
CA LEU A 172 -11.03 -0.81 -2.25
C LEU A 172 -11.33 -2.02 -3.15
N GLY A 173 -11.29 -1.85 -4.48
CA GLY A 173 -11.44 -2.94 -5.44
C GLY A 173 -10.42 -4.06 -5.21
N THR A 174 -9.15 -3.69 -5.02
CA THR A 174 -8.06 -4.63 -4.76
C THR A 174 -8.28 -5.43 -3.47
N VAL A 175 -8.61 -4.73 -2.39
CA VAL A 175 -8.81 -5.32 -1.06
C VAL A 175 -10.01 -6.27 -1.05
N ILE A 176 -11.13 -5.87 -1.70
CA ILE A 176 -12.31 -6.72 -1.86
C ILE A 176 -11.99 -7.96 -2.70
N ALA A 177 -11.29 -7.79 -3.84
CA ALA A 177 -10.93 -8.91 -4.70
C ALA A 177 -10.00 -9.90 -3.98
N LEU A 178 -9.00 -9.40 -3.23
CA LEU A 178 -8.11 -10.24 -2.42
C LEU A 178 -8.92 -11.06 -1.40
N GLY A 179 -9.83 -10.41 -0.68
CA GLY A 179 -10.67 -11.06 0.32
C GLY A 179 -11.66 -12.07 -0.28
N LEU A 180 -12.34 -11.74 -1.38
CA LEU A 180 -13.36 -12.62 -1.96
C LEU A 180 -12.78 -13.81 -2.74
N ILE A 181 -11.67 -13.62 -3.46
CA ILE A 181 -11.12 -14.66 -4.33
C ILE A 181 -10.32 -15.70 -3.54
N PHE A 182 -9.63 -15.27 -2.47
CA PHE A 182 -8.69 -16.14 -1.77
C PHE A 182 -9.17 -16.58 -0.39
N SER A 183 -10.23 -15.99 0.17
CA SER A 183 -10.83 -16.46 1.42
C SER A 183 -11.67 -17.71 1.19
N PRO A 184 -11.52 -18.75 2.02
CA PRO A 184 -12.36 -19.95 1.93
C PRO A 184 -13.80 -19.60 2.39
N PHE A 185 -14.81 -20.14 1.70
CA PHE A 185 -16.21 -20.01 2.11
C PHE A 185 -16.52 -21.04 3.22
N THR A 186 -16.33 -20.63 4.46
CA THR A 186 -16.58 -21.45 5.66
C THR A 186 -17.54 -20.76 6.61
N ALA A 187 -18.02 -21.49 7.64
CA ALA A 187 -18.80 -20.87 8.72
C ALA A 187 -18.02 -19.73 9.42
N HIS A 188 -16.70 -19.87 9.54
CA HIS A 188 -15.82 -18.82 10.09
C HIS A 188 -15.86 -17.55 9.26
N THR A 189 -15.84 -17.69 7.92
CA THR A 189 -15.95 -16.54 6.99
C THR A 189 -17.30 -15.85 7.13
N LEU A 190 -18.38 -16.59 7.29
CA LEU A 190 -19.71 -16.00 7.53
C LEU A 190 -19.74 -15.22 8.85
N ILE A 191 -19.20 -15.78 9.93
CA ILE A 191 -19.10 -15.10 11.24
C ILE A 191 -18.27 -13.81 11.09
N PHE A 192 -17.11 -13.87 10.41
CA PHE A 192 -16.27 -12.70 10.16
C PHE A 192 -17.04 -11.61 9.39
N VAL A 193 -17.76 -11.97 8.32
CA VAL A 193 -18.53 -11.01 7.53
C VAL A 193 -19.64 -10.36 8.36
N VAL A 194 -20.41 -11.15 9.11
CA VAL A 194 -21.51 -10.64 9.96
C VAL A 194 -20.97 -9.71 11.04
N VAL A 195 -19.93 -10.13 11.77
CA VAL A 195 -19.31 -9.31 12.82
C VAL A 195 -18.73 -8.02 12.23
N SER A 196 -18.08 -8.10 11.06
CA SER A 196 -17.54 -6.93 10.38
C SER A 196 -18.62 -5.95 9.96
N ILE A 197 -19.73 -6.40 9.38
CA ILE A 197 -20.88 -5.56 9.00
C ILE A 197 -21.44 -4.85 10.24
N VAL A 198 -21.67 -5.58 11.33
CA VAL A 198 -22.16 -5.00 12.59
C VAL A 198 -21.18 -3.96 13.14
N ALA A 199 -19.89 -4.28 13.15
CA ALA A 199 -18.86 -3.36 13.60
C ALA A 199 -18.82 -2.09 12.73
N PHE A 200 -18.80 -2.19 11.40
CA PHE A 200 -18.75 -1.05 10.48
C PHE A 200 -20.00 -0.17 10.59
N ALA A 201 -21.17 -0.75 10.85
CA ALA A 201 -22.40 0.02 11.10
C ALA A 201 -22.37 0.73 12.47
N ALA A 202 -21.78 0.12 13.49
CA ALA A 202 -21.73 0.66 14.85
C ALA A 202 -20.62 1.72 15.05
N LEU A 203 -19.45 1.56 14.40
CA LEU A 203 -18.26 2.39 14.62
C LEU A 203 -18.49 3.88 14.38
N PRO A 204 -19.17 4.35 13.32
CA PRO A 204 -19.41 5.77 13.09
C PRO A 204 -20.20 6.46 14.22
N TRP A 205 -21.02 5.71 14.93
CA TRP A 205 -21.81 6.18 16.04
C TRP A 205 -21.09 6.03 17.38
N LEU A 206 -20.41 4.89 17.60
CA LEU A 206 -19.75 4.56 18.86
C LEU A 206 -18.45 5.36 19.05
N THR A 207 -17.59 5.42 18.03
CA THR A 207 -16.25 6.01 18.12
C THR A 207 -16.28 7.50 18.48
N PRO A 208 -17.11 8.38 17.85
CA PRO A 208 -17.16 9.78 18.24
C PRO A 208 -17.64 9.99 19.69
N ARG A 209 -18.60 9.18 20.15
CA ARG A 209 -19.09 9.23 21.54
C ARG A 209 -18.03 8.80 22.53
N PHE A 210 -17.33 7.73 22.22
CA PHE A 210 -16.23 7.23 23.04
C PHE A 210 -15.11 8.24 23.14
N PHE A 211 -14.68 8.83 22.03
CA PHE A 211 -13.65 9.87 22.00
C PHE A 211 -14.08 11.13 22.74
N LYS A 212 -15.33 11.58 22.56
CA LYS A 212 -15.86 12.75 23.28
C LYS A 212 -15.87 12.54 24.80
N LYS A 213 -16.17 11.34 25.27
CA LYS A 213 -16.29 11.04 26.72
C LYS A 213 -14.93 10.77 27.38
N TYR A 214 -14.01 10.11 26.68
CA TYR A 214 -12.78 9.58 27.28
C TYR A 214 -11.52 10.07 26.62
N GLY A 215 -11.58 10.69 25.47
CA GLY A 215 -10.43 11.15 24.69
C GLY A 215 -9.71 12.37 25.27
N GLY A 216 -8.61 12.77 24.61
CA GLY A 216 -7.81 13.93 25.00
C GLY A 216 -6.96 13.69 26.25
N ARG A 217 -6.74 12.44 26.66
CA ARG A 217 -5.95 12.08 27.85
C ARG A 217 -4.54 11.66 27.44
N VAL A 218 -3.57 11.93 28.30
CA VAL A 218 -2.15 11.52 28.14
C VAL A 218 -1.97 10.00 27.96
N SER A 219 -2.97 9.20 28.38
CA SER A 219 -2.93 7.73 28.28
C SER A 219 -3.09 7.16 26.87
N GLU A 220 -3.18 8.00 25.82
CA GLU A 220 -3.33 7.60 24.42
C GLU A 220 -4.48 6.60 24.20
N LEU A 221 -5.63 6.90 24.81
CA LEU A 221 -6.78 6.00 24.81
C LEU A 221 -7.34 5.77 23.40
N GLU A 222 -7.36 6.82 22.56
CA GLU A 222 -7.83 6.77 21.18
C GLU A 222 -6.97 5.82 20.34
N ALA A 223 -5.66 5.91 20.47
CA ALA A 223 -4.74 5.00 19.77
C ALA A 223 -4.92 3.54 20.24
N LYS A 224 -5.05 3.32 21.55
CA LYS A 224 -5.32 1.97 22.10
C LYS A 224 -6.64 1.40 21.59
N TYR A 225 -7.69 2.23 21.55
CA TYR A 225 -9.02 1.83 21.04
C TYR A 225 -8.92 1.41 19.56
N LEU A 226 -8.26 2.21 18.72
CA LEU A 226 -8.09 1.89 17.30
C LEU A 226 -7.26 0.63 17.10
N LEU A 227 -6.11 0.50 17.78
CA LEU A 227 -5.28 -0.70 17.69
C LEU A 227 -6.03 -1.95 18.17
N PHE A 228 -6.83 -1.84 19.23
CA PHE A 228 -7.70 -2.94 19.69
C PHE A 228 -8.68 -3.37 18.59
N LEU A 229 -9.38 -2.42 17.96
CA LEU A 229 -10.31 -2.74 16.87
C LEU A 229 -9.59 -3.40 15.68
N LEU A 230 -8.44 -2.85 15.28
CA LEU A 230 -7.64 -3.37 14.17
C LEU A 230 -7.18 -4.80 14.44
N PHE A 231 -6.67 -5.07 15.64
CA PHE A 231 -6.19 -6.41 15.99
C PHE A 231 -7.35 -7.38 16.22
N ALA A 232 -8.47 -6.96 16.81
CA ALA A 232 -9.63 -7.82 17.02
C ALA A 232 -10.26 -8.26 15.69
N LEU A 233 -10.52 -7.31 14.77
CA LEU A 233 -11.09 -7.64 13.47
C LEU A 233 -10.05 -8.26 12.53
N GLY A 234 -8.78 -7.86 12.62
CA GLY A 234 -7.68 -8.50 11.89
C GLY A 234 -7.48 -9.95 12.32
N GLY A 235 -7.51 -10.23 13.63
CA GLY A 235 -7.45 -11.58 14.17
C GLY A 235 -8.65 -12.44 13.76
N LEU A 236 -9.85 -11.83 13.75
CA LEU A 236 -11.07 -12.51 13.27
C LEU A 236 -11.00 -12.82 11.78
N ALA A 237 -10.44 -11.91 10.97
CA ALA A 237 -10.20 -12.13 9.54
C ALA A 237 -9.22 -13.30 9.33
N ALA A 238 -8.07 -13.27 10.01
CA ALA A 238 -7.07 -14.33 9.93
C ALA A 238 -7.63 -15.70 10.38
N TRP A 239 -8.43 -15.73 11.45
CA TRP A 239 -9.13 -16.94 11.89
C TRP A 239 -10.13 -17.47 10.85
N ALA A 240 -10.74 -16.56 10.07
CA ALA A 240 -11.63 -16.91 8.96
C ALA A 240 -10.88 -17.29 7.67
N GLY A 241 -9.54 -17.29 7.66
CA GLY A 241 -8.72 -17.53 6.47
C GLY A 241 -8.73 -16.37 5.47
N SER A 242 -9.09 -15.17 5.94
CA SER A 242 -9.06 -13.93 5.16
C SER A 242 -7.88 -13.05 5.55
N GLU A 243 -7.61 -12.01 4.76
CA GLU A 243 -6.50 -11.10 5.00
C GLU A 243 -6.87 -9.98 5.98
N ALA A 244 -6.03 -9.77 7.00
CA ALA A 244 -6.26 -8.80 8.06
C ALA A 244 -6.28 -7.34 7.60
N VAL A 245 -5.69 -7.03 6.45
CA VAL A 245 -5.71 -5.67 5.88
C VAL A 245 -7.09 -5.27 5.35
N LEU A 246 -7.95 -6.23 5.00
CA LEU A 246 -9.32 -5.96 4.54
C LEU A 246 -10.14 -5.19 5.58
N PRO A 247 -10.37 -5.72 6.80
CA PRO A 247 -11.11 -4.98 7.81
C PRO A 247 -10.39 -3.68 8.22
N ALA A 248 -9.08 -3.64 8.23
CA ALA A 248 -8.32 -2.45 8.57
C ALA A 248 -8.60 -1.28 7.61
N TYR A 249 -8.61 -1.53 6.31
CA TYR A 249 -8.95 -0.54 5.31
C TYR A 249 -10.38 -0.01 5.48
N LEU A 250 -11.33 -0.93 5.66
CA LEU A 250 -12.74 -0.58 5.83
C LEU A 250 -13.00 0.20 7.13
N ILE A 251 -12.34 -0.14 8.25
CA ILE A 251 -12.38 0.65 9.49
C ILE A 251 -11.87 2.07 9.22
N GLY A 252 -10.75 2.21 8.51
CA GLY A 252 -10.20 3.50 8.13
C GLY A 252 -11.21 4.34 7.36
N MET A 253 -11.80 3.79 6.30
CA MET A 253 -12.81 4.48 5.48
C MET A 253 -14.05 4.89 6.30
N VAL A 254 -14.56 4.00 7.13
CA VAL A 254 -15.76 4.22 7.96
C VAL A 254 -15.49 5.31 9.01
N LEU A 255 -14.27 5.40 9.52
CA LEU A 255 -13.85 6.39 10.51
C LEU A 255 -13.17 7.63 9.91
N ALA A 256 -13.07 7.74 8.59
CA ALA A 256 -12.42 8.89 7.92
C ALA A 256 -13.00 10.25 8.37
N GLY A 257 -14.32 10.32 8.57
CA GLY A 257 -15.00 11.52 9.07
C GLY A 257 -14.73 11.86 10.54
N THR A 258 -14.18 10.95 11.32
CA THR A 258 -13.87 11.10 12.76
C THR A 258 -12.37 11.13 13.00
N VAL A 259 -11.68 10.02 12.70
CA VAL A 259 -10.24 9.88 12.92
C VAL A 259 -9.44 10.71 11.93
N GLY A 260 -9.82 10.72 10.65
CA GLY A 260 -9.11 11.49 9.62
C GLY A 260 -9.11 13.00 9.86
N LYS A 261 -10.11 13.52 10.61
CA LYS A 261 -10.18 14.93 11.02
C LYS A 261 -9.33 15.27 12.24
N ASP A 262 -8.96 14.28 13.04
CA ASP A 262 -8.05 14.45 14.19
C ASP A 262 -6.61 14.36 13.74
N HIS A 263 -6.08 15.48 13.26
CA HIS A 263 -4.70 15.56 12.78
C HIS A 263 -3.66 15.18 13.83
N SER A 264 -3.94 15.36 15.11
CA SER A 264 -3.01 15.02 16.19
C SER A 264 -2.92 13.50 16.38
N LEU A 265 -4.06 12.82 16.39
CA LEU A 265 -4.15 11.36 16.48
C LEU A 265 -3.53 10.70 15.24
N VAL A 266 -3.88 11.18 14.03
CA VAL A 266 -3.29 10.67 12.78
C VAL A 266 -1.77 10.85 12.79
N ARG A 267 -1.24 11.99 13.24
CA ARG A 267 0.21 12.22 13.34
C ARG A 267 0.88 11.23 14.29
N ARG A 268 0.30 10.97 15.46
CA ARG A 268 0.83 9.99 16.44
C ARG A 268 0.84 8.56 15.87
N LEU A 269 -0.24 8.16 15.24
CA LEU A 269 -0.30 6.85 14.56
C LEU A 269 0.72 6.76 13.43
N ARG A 270 0.86 7.81 12.61
CA ARG A 270 1.89 7.87 11.56
C ARG A 270 3.30 7.74 12.12
N THR A 271 3.62 8.42 13.22
CA THR A 271 4.95 8.32 13.84
C THR A 271 5.28 6.88 14.22
N LEU A 272 4.35 6.16 14.86
CA LEU A 272 4.54 4.74 15.17
C LEU A 272 4.64 3.89 13.90
N THR A 273 3.77 4.15 12.93
CA THR A 273 3.70 3.36 11.71
C THR A 273 4.97 3.53 10.88
N PHE A 274 5.33 4.75 10.50
CA PHE A 274 6.46 5.00 9.62
C PHE A 274 7.81 4.92 10.34
N GLY A 275 7.87 5.18 11.66
CA GLY A 275 9.10 5.10 12.44
C GLY A 275 9.49 3.68 12.86
N LEU A 276 8.51 2.77 12.95
CA LEU A 276 8.79 1.41 13.43
C LEU A 276 8.18 0.32 12.54
N LEU A 277 6.88 0.40 12.25
CA LEU A 277 6.14 -0.76 11.72
C LEU A 277 6.35 -0.97 10.22
N THR A 278 6.25 0.09 9.40
CA THR A 278 6.40 -0.02 7.94
C THR A 278 7.79 -0.42 7.48
N PRO A 279 8.90 -0.01 8.14
CA PRO A 279 10.21 -0.55 7.83
C PRO A 279 10.28 -2.07 7.89
N PHE A 280 9.73 -2.67 8.96
CA PHE A 280 9.68 -4.14 9.05
C PHE A 280 8.84 -4.75 7.93
N TYR A 281 7.76 -4.07 7.50
CA TYR A 281 6.94 -4.56 6.40
C TYR A 281 7.67 -4.49 5.06
N PHE A 282 8.19 -3.33 4.66
CA PHE A 282 8.75 -3.13 3.33
C PHE A 282 10.14 -3.77 3.17
N ILE A 283 11.01 -3.71 4.18
CA ILE A 283 12.31 -4.40 4.16
C ILE A 283 12.08 -5.91 4.06
N ARG A 284 11.11 -6.45 4.83
CA ARG A 284 10.76 -7.87 4.75
C ARG A 284 10.25 -8.25 3.36
N ALA A 285 9.36 -7.46 2.79
CA ALA A 285 8.89 -7.69 1.43
C ALA A 285 10.04 -7.70 0.42
N GLY A 286 10.98 -6.75 0.54
CA GLY A 286 12.19 -6.70 -0.28
C GLY A 286 13.09 -7.91 -0.10
N SER A 287 13.26 -8.39 1.13
CA SER A 287 14.14 -9.54 1.43
C SER A 287 13.69 -10.86 0.80
N PHE A 288 12.44 -10.97 0.41
CA PHE A 288 11.93 -12.14 -0.32
C PHE A 288 12.12 -12.05 -1.84
N VAL A 289 12.57 -10.91 -2.37
CA VAL A 289 12.85 -10.76 -3.81
C VAL A 289 14.12 -11.51 -4.19
N SER A 290 14.01 -12.41 -5.16
CA SER A 290 15.15 -13.14 -5.72
C SER A 290 15.72 -12.40 -6.94
N VAL A 291 16.82 -11.69 -6.75
CA VAL A 291 17.54 -11.03 -7.86
C VAL A 291 18.01 -12.03 -8.92
N PRO A 292 18.56 -13.21 -8.57
CA PRO A 292 18.91 -14.22 -9.57
C PRO A 292 17.73 -14.67 -10.43
N ALA A 293 16.53 -14.82 -9.85
CA ALA A 293 15.33 -15.18 -10.61
C ALA A 293 14.95 -14.09 -11.62
N LEU A 294 15.05 -12.82 -11.23
CA LEU A 294 14.79 -11.68 -12.13
C LEU A 294 15.77 -11.64 -13.30
N MET A 295 17.04 -11.90 -13.03
CA MET A 295 18.08 -11.93 -14.05
C MET A 295 17.96 -13.13 -15.01
N ALA A 296 17.44 -14.25 -14.53
CA ALA A 296 17.25 -15.46 -15.34
C ALA A 296 16.15 -15.32 -16.40
N ALA A 297 15.10 -14.53 -16.13
CA ALA A 297 13.98 -14.34 -17.07
C ALA A 297 13.44 -12.91 -17.08
N PRO A 298 14.22 -11.93 -17.54
CA PRO A 298 13.83 -10.51 -17.55
C PRO A 298 12.61 -10.23 -18.44
N LEU A 299 12.35 -11.11 -19.42
CA LEU A 299 11.20 -11.00 -20.30
C LEU A 299 9.88 -11.14 -19.56
N ILE A 300 9.79 -12.00 -18.54
CA ILE A 300 8.56 -12.17 -17.73
C ILE A 300 8.26 -10.87 -17.00
N PHE A 301 9.26 -10.25 -16.38
CA PHE A 301 9.13 -8.93 -15.76
C PHE A 301 8.62 -7.89 -16.75
N LEU A 302 9.23 -7.82 -17.96
CA LEU A 302 8.85 -6.86 -18.99
C LEU A 302 7.39 -7.08 -19.46
N VAL A 303 6.99 -8.33 -19.68
CA VAL A 303 5.62 -8.70 -20.05
C VAL A 303 4.63 -8.24 -18.99
N LEU A 304 4.89 -8.49 -17.71
CA LEU A 304 4.01 -8.07 -16.60
C LEU A 304 3.95 -6.54 -16.46
N PHE A 305 5.08 -5.86 -16.61
CA PHE A 305 5.13 -4.38 -16.56
C PHE A 305 4.36 -3.74 -17.72
N LEU A 306 4.52 -4.26 -18.93
CA LEU A 306 3.76 -3.81 -20.10
C LEU A 306 2.28 -4.14 -19.96
N ALA A 307 1.95 -5.35 -19.49
CA ALA A 307 0.58 -5.77 -19.21
C ALA A 307 -0.14 -4.79 -18.29
N LYS A 308 0.48 -4.47 -17.14
CA LYS A 308 -0.06 -3.48 -16.20
C LYS A 308 -0.22 -2.11 -16.85
N SER A 309 0.81 -1.61 -17.52
CA SER A 309 0.80 -0.28 -18.11
C SER A 309 -0.25 -0.15 -19.22
N VAL A 310 -0.27 -1.10 -20.16
CA VAL A 310 -1.20 -1.09 -21.30
C VAL A 310 -2.66 -1.22 -20.82
N THR A 311 -2.93 -2.13 -19.89
CA THR A 311 -4.29 -2.32 -19.39
C THR A 311 -4.81 -1.14 -18.60
N LYS A 312 -3.94 -0.45 -17.84
CA LYS A 312 -4.27 0.84 -17.20
C LYS A 312 -4.60 1.91 -18.25
N PHE A 313 -3.81 1.98 -19.33
CA PHE A 313 -4.10 2.90 -20.43
C PHE A 313 -5.43 2.59 -21.12
N ILE A 314 -5.69 1.33 -21.43
CA ILE A 314 -6.96 0.91 -22.05
C ILE A 314 -8.16 1.22 -21.16
N GLY A 315 -8.03 1.10 -19.87
CA GLY A 315 -9.10 1.39 -18.91
C GLY A 315 -9.24 2.88 -18.61
N VAL A 316 -8.20 3.49 -18.04
CA VAL A 316 -8.29 4.83 -17.43
C VAL A 316 -8.36 5.94 -18.48
N PHE A 317 -7.57 5.87 -19.56
CA PHE A 317 -7.53 6.96 -20.54
C PHE A 317 -8.88 7.20 -21.24
N PRO A 318 -9.61 6.17 -21.75
CA PRO A 318 -10.95 6.36 -22.28
C PRO A 318 -11.95 6.88 -21.23
N ALA A 319 -11.84 6.44 -19.97
CA ALA A 319 -12.70 6.92 -18.91
C ALA A 319 -12.50 8.42 -18.66
N THR A 320 -11.25 8.91 -18.63
CA THR A 320 -10.96 10.35 -18.50
C THR A 320 -11.47 11.14 -19.71
N HIS A 321 -11.37 10.57 -20.90
CA HIS A 321 -11.91 11.20 -22.10
C HIS A 321 -13.46 11.31 -22.07
N PHE A 322 -14.13 10.25 -21.63
CA PHE A 322 -15.59 10.24 -21.44
C PHE A 322 -16.04 11.30 -20.41
N LEU A 323 -15.23 11.52 -19.37
CA LEU A 323 -15.45 12.56 -18.34
C LEU A 323 -15.04 13.97 -18.81
N LYS A 324 -14.65 14.13 -20.08
CA LYS A 324 -14.28 15.41 -20.72
C LYS A 324 -13.03 16.07 -20.09
N TYR A 325 -12.11 15.30 -19.54
CA TYR A 325 -10.80 15.81 -19.17
C TYR A 325 -10.00 16.24 -20.39
N ARG A 326 -9.18 17.27 -20.27
CA ARG A 326 -8.22 17.62 -21.33
C ARG A 326 -7.26 16.46 -21.56
N ARG A 327 -6.81 16.26 -22.79
CA ARG A 327 -5.93 15.14 -23.17
C ARG A 327 -4.71 15.03 -22.23
N GLN A 328 -4.10 16.16 -21.86
CA GLN A 328 -2.96 16.19 -20.95
C GLN A 328 -3.33 15.73 -19.54
N GLU A 329 -4.46 16.20 -19.01
CA GLU A 329 -4.99 15.77 -17.70
C GLU A 329 -5.30 14.26 -17.69
N GLY A 330 -5.93 13.76 -18.78
CA GLY A 330 -6.24 12.34 -18.92
C GLY A 330 -5.00 11.46 -18.97
N LEU A 331 -3.95 11.85 -19.73
CA LEU A 331 -2.68 11.12 -19.78
C LEU A 331 -1.95 11.16 -18.43
N TYR A 332 -1.93 12.32 -17.79
CA TYR A 332 -1.33 12.48 -16.46
C TYR A 332 -2.03 11.59 -15.42
N THR A 333 -3.38 11.63 -15.38
CA THR A 333 -4.18 10.77 -14.51
C THR A 333 -3.91 9.29 -14.77
N THR A 334 -3.87 8.88 -16.05
CA THR A 334 -3.62 7.47 -16.43
C THR A 334 -2.26 6.99 -15.97
N LEU A 335 -1.23 7.79 -16.11
CA LEU A 335 0.12 7.46 -15.65
C LEU A 335 0.20 7.38 -14.11
N LEU A 336 -0.41 8.33 -13.41
CA LEU A 336 -0.47 8.27 -11.95
C LEU A 336 -1.29 7.08 -11.45
N MET A 337 -2.41 6.76 -12.09
CA MET A 337 -3.21 5.55 -11.78
C MET A 337 -2.46 4.25 -12.13
N SER A 338 -1.42 4.29 -12.94
CA SER A 338 -0.58 3.14 -13.27
C SER A 338 0.47 2.82 -12.21
N THR A 339 0.68 3.72 -11.24
CA THR A 339 1.60 3.47 -10.13
C THR A 339 1.08 2.34 -9.26
N GLY A 340 1.97 1.54 -8.70
CA GLY A 340 1.60 0.51 -7.72
C GLY A 340 2.74 0.37 -6.73
N LEU A 341 2.43 0.26 -5.43
CA LEU A 341 3.45 -0.02 -4.42
C LEU A 341 2.83 -0.79 -3.25
N THR A 342 2.07 -0.12 -2.39
CA THR A 342 1.62 -0.66 -1.10
C THR A 342 0.76 -1.92 -1.26
N PHE A 343 -0.42 -1.81 -1.87
CA PHE A 343 -1.33 -2.95 -2.02
C PHE A 343 -0.83 -4.01 -3.00
N GLY A 344 -0.03 -3.62 -4.01
CA GLY A 344 0.63 -4.57 -4.90
C GLY A 344 1.61 -5.47 -4.15
N THR A 345 2.41 -4.90 -3.25
CA THR A 345 3.34 -5.64 -2.39
C THR A 345 2.59 -6.47 -1.34
N ILE A 346 1.50 -5.93 -0.75
CA ILE A 346 0.65 -6.67 0.20
C ILE A 346 0.09 -7.93 -0.47
N SER A 347 -0.52 -7.78 -1.66
CA SER A 347 -1.12 -8.90 -2.40
C SER A 347 -0.09 -9.93 -2.82
N ALA A 348 1.08 -9.49 -3.30
CA ALA A 348 2.17 -10.41 -3.66
C ALA A 348 2.69 -11.18 -2.45
N LEU A 349 2.93 -10.50 -1.32
CA LEU A 349 3.40 -11.12 -0.09
C LEU A 349 2.37 -12.09 0.50
N PHE A 350 1.09 -11.73 0.47
CA PHE A 350 -0.01 -12.64 0.79
C PHE A 350 0.09 -13.93 -0.03
N GLY A 351 0.23 -13.80 -1.35
CA GLY A 351 0.36 -14.95 -2.24
C GLY A 351 1.54 -15.85 -1.92
N LEU A 352 2.69 -15.26 -1.57
CA LEU A 352 3.89 -16.01 -1.20
C LEU A 352 3.69 -16.73 0.15
N THR A 353 3.18 -16.04 1.15
CA THR A 353 3.02 -16.60 2.52
C THR A 353 1.94 -17.67 2.60
N HIS A 354 0.93 -17.61 1.71
CA HIS A 354 -0.12 -18.63 1.62
C HIS A 354 0.15 -19.71 0.55
N GLY A 355 1.35 -19.73 -0.04
CA GLY A 355 1.74 -20.75 -1.01
C GLY A 355 0.96 -20.71 -2.33
N ILE A 356 0.34 -19.58 -2.69
CA ILE A 356 -0.36 -19.37 -3.95
C ILE A 356 0.65 -19.16 -5.08
N ILE A 357 1.75 -18.48 -4.79
CA ILE A 357 2.87 -18.26 -5.70
C ILE A 357 4.18 -18.64 -5.02
N ASP A 358 5.14 -19.06 -5.82
CA ASP A 358 6.51 -19.28 -5.39
C ASP A 358 7.34 -18.00 -5.31
N GLN A 359 8.55 -18.07 -4.76
CA GLN A 359 9.46 -16.93 -4.62
C GLN A 359 9.85 -16.31 -5.97
N THR A 360 9.87 -17.08 -7.03
CA THR A 360 10.20 -16.62 -8.38
C THR A 360 9.11 -15.72 -8.92
N LYS A 361 7.84 -16.19 -8.91
CA LYS A 361 6.67 -15.39 -9.31
C LYS A 361 6.51 -14.15 -8.43
N TYR A 362 6.70 -14.31 -7.12
CA TYR A 362 6.73 -13.18 -6.18
C TYR A 362 7.73 -12.11 -6.60
N SER A 363 8.95 -12.50 -6.97
CA SER A 363 10.01 -11.58 -7.37
C SER A 363 9.64 -10.78 -8.62
N TYR A 364 9.01 -11.42 -9.61
CA TYR A 364 8.51 -10.72 -10.81
C TYR A 364 7.41 -9.72 -10.47
N LEU A 365 6.46 -10.11 -9.60
CA LEU A 365 5.37 -9.21 -9.20
C LEU A 365 5.90 -7.98 -8.46
N VAL A 366 6.77 -8.18 -7.46
CA VAL A 366 7.31 -7.06 -6.67
C VAL A 366 8.19 -6.16 -7.53
N ALA A 367 9.04 -6.71 -8.40
CA ALA A 367 9.83 -5.91 -9.34
C ALA A 367 8.93 -5.08 -10.27
N THR A 368 7.84 -5.65 -10.77
CA THR A 368 6.84 -4.94 -11.59
C THR A 368 6.16 -3.82 -10.80
N VAL A 369 5.79 -4.09 -9.56
CA VAL A 369 5.21 -3.10 -8.65
C VAL A 369 6.18 -1.95 -8.42
N ILE A 370 7.44 -2.22 -8.12
CA ILE A 370 8.51 -1.22 -7.94
C ILE A 370 8.68 -0.37 -9.20
N ALA A 371 8.86 -1.00 -10.36
CA ALA A 371 9.03 -0.29 -11.64
C ALA A 371 7.83 0.59 -11.96
N SER A 372 6.61 0.11 -11.67
CA SER A 372 5.38 0.87 -11.89
C SER A 372 5.21 2.06 -10.93
N ALA A 373 5.84 2.06 -9.77
CA ALA A 373 5.85 3.21 -8.88
C ALA A 373 6.72 4.35 -9.42
N VAL A 374 7.81 4.02 -10.12
CA VAL A 374 8.83 4.98 -10.56
C VAL A 374 8.60 5.44 -12.00
N ILE A 375 8.56 4.51 -12.96
CA ILE A 375 8.60 4.82 -14.39
C ILE A 375 7.39 5.67 -14.84
N PRO A 376 6.13 5.28 -14.56
CA PRO A 376 4.98 6.09 -14.97
C PRO A 376 4.97 7.47 -14.30
N THR A 377 5.39 7.59 -13.05
CA THR A 377 5.46 8.85 -12.32
C THR A 377 6.46 9.81 -12.94
N MET A 378 7.65 9.31 -13.31
CA MET A 378 8.67 10.11 -13.99
C MET A 378 8.16 10.61 -15.36
N ILE A 379 7.53 9.75 -16.14
CA ILE A 379 6.96 10.13 -17.45
C ILE A 379 5.83 11.14 -17.26
N ALA A 380 4.94 10.95 -16.28
CA ALA A 380 3.85 11.87 -15.98
C ALA A 380 4.38 13.27 -15.70
N ASN A 381 5.34 13.40 -14.79
CA ASN A 381 5.87 14.68 -14.36
C ASN A 381 6.73 15.36 -15.45
N ALA A 382 7.51 14.58 -16.23
CA ALA A 382 8.37 15.13 -17.25
C ALA A 382 7.61 15.60 -18.50
N VAL A 383 6.58 14.84 -18.94
CA VAL A 383 5.97 15.02 -20.26
C VAL A 383 4.53 15.55 -20.20
N PHE A 384 3.74 15.08 -19.22
CA PHE A 384 2.30 15.31 -19.21
C PHE A 384 1.79 16.17 -18.05
N LEU A 385 2.68 16.84 -17.31
CA LEU A 385 2.30 17.66 -16.17
C LEU A 385 1.29 18.76 -16.59
N PRO A 386 0.07 18.80 -16.00
CA PRO A 386 -0.96 19.78 -16.34
C PRO A 386 -0.62 21.17 -15.73
N ARG A 387 0.34 21.87 -16.33
CA ARG A 387 0.89 23.13 -15.82
C ARG A 387 -0.16 24.21 -15.58
N HIS A 388 -1.28 24.18 -16.31
CA HIS A 388 -2.38 25.13 -16.14
C HIS A 388 -3.17 24.95 -14.84
N LEU A 389 -3.03 23.80 -14.18
CA LEU A 389 -3.65 23.50 -12.88
C LEU A 389 -2.72 23.77 -11.70
N LEU A 390 -1.45 24.06 -11.95
CA LEU A 390 -0.50 24.36 -10.88
C LEU A 390 -0.92 25.67 -10.18
N PRO A 391 -0.83 25.76 -8.85
CA PRO A 391 -1.01 27.01 -8.14
C PRO A 391 -0.08 28.07 -8.75
N LYS A 392 -0.61 29.24 -9.04
CA LYS A 392 0.24 30.39 -9.43
C LYS A 392 1.13 30.68 -8.22
N SER A 393 2.44 30.60 -8.41
CA SER A 393 3.40 31.03 -7.38
C SER A 393 3.15 32.52 -7.11
N ASN A 394 2.63 32.82 -5.91
CA ASN A 394 2.63 34.17 -5.40
C ASN A 394 4.09 34.49 -5.10
N PRO A 395 4.72 35.53 -5.69
CA PRO A 395 6.12 35.87 -5.43
C PRO A 395 6.38 36.21 -3.95
N ASP A 396 5.32 36.48 -3.17
CA ASP A 396 5.37 36.94 -1.77
C ASP A 396 5.22 35.83 -0.72
N GLU A 397 4.93 34.59 -1.11
CA GLU A 397 4.95 33.44 -0.19
C GLU A 397 6.34 32.79 -0.21
N VAL A 398 7.26 33.32 0.60
CA VAL A 398 8.45 32.59 1.05
C VAL A 398 7.97 31.28 1.72
N PRO A 399 8.48 30.09 1.32
CA PRO A 399 8.07 28.85 1.93
C PRO A 399 8.35 28.90 3.44
N ASP A 400 7.33 28.79 4.24
CA ASP A 400 7.34 28.81 5.71
C ASP A 400 8.11 27.61 6.34
N ALA A 401 8.96 26.98 5.57
CA ALA A 401 9.83 25.88 5.99
C ALA A 401 11.09 26.37 6.75
N ALA A 402 11.45 27.67 6.62
CA ALA A 402 12.63 28.21 7.30
C ALA A 402 12.31 28.87 8.66
N ALA A 403 11.02 29.12 8.98
CA ALA A 403 10.63 29.80 10.21
C ALA A 403 10.37 28.87 11.42
N LYS A 404 10.51 27.54 11.26
CA LYS A 404 10.30 26.56 12.35
C LYS A 404 11.59 25.89 12.86
N GLU A 405 12.75 26.32 12.40
CA GLU A 405 14.06 25.87 12.94
C GLU A 405 14.70 26.86 13.91
N SER A 406 14.02 27.93 14.30
CA SER A 406 14.58 28.94 15.23
C SER A 406 13.65 29.30 16.40
N ALA A 407 12.80 28.35 16.86
CA ALA A 407 12.09 28.51 18.13
C ALA A 407 12.09 27.22 18.94
#